data_909b3f6bcd761093066666d435172f52
#
_entry.id   909b3f6bcd761093066666d435172f52
#
_cell.length_a   1.000
_cell.length_b   1.000
_cell.length_c   1.000
_cell.angle_alpha   90.00
_cell.angle_beta   90.00
_cell.angle_gamma   90.00
#
_symmetry.space_group_name_H-M   'P 1'
#
loop_
_entity.id
_entity.type
_entity.pdbx_description
1 polymer ?
#
loop_
_entity_poly.entity_id
_entity_poly.type
_entity_poly.pdbx_seq_one_letter_code
_entity_poly.pdbx_strand_id
1 'polypeptide(L)'
;MKEEIEKLIFDCVESENALFNSYNTWRQPLVGFIDANDIRLNSLKKIVSKDHLLPNDILCDAKSVICFFVPFVSEIGQSNIPNKISSEKWALTYIRTNSLMAKISGVIETVMNKSGYSVGKIPATDNFDQKTLISNWSHRHIAYLSGLGSFGINNMLITDSGCCGRLGSVVTNYPLEIMVKSSRERCINKINGKCGISLVSGC
;
A
#
# COMPACT_ATOMS: atom_id res chain seq x y z
N MET A 1 -2.11 18.90 8.47
CA MET A 1 -2.00 17.46 8.83
C MET A 1 -1.97 16.53 7.60
N LYS A 2 -2.95 16.55 6.68
CA LYS A 2 -2.96 15.63 5.52
C LYS A 2 -1.75 15.82 4.62
N GLU A 3 -1.51 17.05 4.15
CA GLU A 3 -0.32 17.41 3.36
C GLU A 3 0.99 17.15 4.12
N GLU A 4 0.97 17.34 5.42
CA GLU A 4 2.10 17.04 6.30
C GLU A 4 2.42 15.54 6.34
N ILE A 5 1.39 14.67 6.41
CA ILE A 5 1.55 13.22 6.34
C ILE A 5 2.09 12.80 4.97
N GLU A 6 1.52 13.35 3.89
CA GLU A 6 1.97 13.07 2.52
C GLU A 6 3.45 13.46 2.36
N LYS A 7 3.82 14.65 2.81
CA LYS A 7 5.20 15.13 2.80
C LYS A 7 6.13 14.25 3.64
N LEU A 8 5.69 13.86 4.81
CA LEU A 8 6.46 13.01 5.72
C LEU A 8 6.77 11.64 5.08
N ILE A 9 5.79 11.02 4.42
CA ILE A 9 5.98 9.76 3.71
C ILE A 9 6.95 9.94 2.53
N PHE A 10 6.81 11.04 1.79
CA PHE A 10 7.71 11.40 0.71
C PHE A 10 9.16 11.56 1.23
N ASP A 11 9.36 12.37 2.27
CA ASP A 11 10.68 12.63 2.85
C ASP A 11 11.34 11.35 3.37
N CYS A 12 10.55 10.40 3.91
CA CYS A 12 11.04 9.07 4.30
C CYS A 12 11.60 8.28 3.11
N VAL A 13 10.88 8.26 1.99
CA VAL A 13 11.30 7.53 0.78
C VAL A 13 12.56 8.18 0.18
N GLU A 14 12.59 9.50 0.07
CA GLU A 14 13.73 10.23 -0.46
C GLU A 14 14.98 10.05 0.41
N SER A 15 14.84 10.12 1.73
CA SER A 15 15.96 9.91 2.65
C SER A 15 16.55 8.50 2.54
N GLU A 16 15.71 7.48 2.35
CA GLU A 16 16.19 6.12 2.16
C GLU A 16 16.85 5.92 0.78
N ASN A 17 16.32 6.52 -0.29
CA ASN A 17 16.97 6.52 -1.60
C ASN A 17 18.37 7.14 -1.53
N ALA A 18 18.53 8.25 -0.78
CA ALA A 18 19.81 8.94 -0.62
C ALA A 18 20.87 8.09 0.14
N LEU A 19 20.45 7.20 1.04
CA LEU A 19 21.37 6.31 1.76
C LEU A 19 21.99 5.23 0.85
N PHE A 20 21.33 4.91 -0.26
CA PHE A 20 21.76 3.87 -1.18
C PHE A 20 22.32 4.48 -2.47
N ASN A 21 23.51 5.10 -2.40
CA ASN A 21 24.21 5.86 -3.44
C ASN A 21 24.36 5.20 -4.82
N SER A 22 23.94 3.95 -5.02
CA SER A 22 24.17 3.25 -6.28
C SER A 22 23.02 3.34 -7.28
N TYR A 23 21.76 3.51 -6.84
CA TYR A 23 20.57 3.75 -7.69
C TYR A 23 19.33 3.98 -6.81
N ASN A 24 18.41 4.82 -7.29
CA ASN A 24 17.10 4.96 -6.68
C ASN A 24 16.38 3.62 -6.73
N THR A 25 15.81 3.21 -5.61
CA THR A 25 15.04 1.96 -5.50
C THR A 25 13.55 2.21 -5.65
N TRP A 26 13.10 3.36 -5.14
CA TRP A 26 11.69 3.71 -5.06
C TRP A 26 11.41 5.01 -5.82
N ARG A 27 10.21 5.05 -6.41
CA ARG A 27 9.63 6.27 -6.97
C ARG A 27 8.79 6.99 -5.91
N GLN A 28 8.29 8.16 -6.26
CA GLN A 28 7.40 8.95 -5.41
C GLN A 28 6.23 8.11 -4.89
N PRO A 29 6.01 8.08 -3.56
CA PRO A 29 4.92 7.32 -2.96
C PRO A 29 3.56 7.93 -3.30
N LEU A 30 2.53 7.08 -3.31
CA LEU A 30 1.13 7.50 -3.39
C LEU A 30 0.50 7.33 -2.01
N VAL A 31 -0.31 8.31 -1.59
CA VAL A 31 -0.99 8.30 -0.29
C VAL A 31 -2.49 8.44 -0.50
N GLY A 32 -3.25 7.64 0.23
CA GLY A 32 -4.70 7.66 0.24
C GLY A 32 -5.25 7.59 1.65
N PHE A 33 -6.46 8.07 1.82
CA PHE A 33 -7.12 8.16 3.12
C PHE A 33 -8.53 7.60 3.02
N ILE A 34 -9.01 6.93 4.07
CA ILE A 34 -10.37 6.43 4.17
C ILE A 34 -10.90 6.66 5.59
N ASP A 35 -12.18 6.98 5.71
CA ASP A 35 -12.87 7.04 6.99
C ASP A 35 -12.90 5.65 7.63
N ALA A 36 -12.51 5.55 8.90
CA ALA A 36 -12.54 4.30 9.62
C ALA A 36 -13.96 3.70 9.75
N ASN A 37 -15.01 4.53 9.58
CA ASN A 37 -16.40 4.12 9.59
C ASN A 37 -17.00 3.92 8.19
N ASP A 38 -16.19 3.94 7.13
CA ASP A 38 -16.68 3.69 5.77
C ASP A 38 -17.35 2.30 5.70
N ILE A 39 -18.64 2.30 5.34
CA ILE A 39 -19.46 1.07 5.31
C ILE A 39 -18.87 -0.01 4.40
N ARG A 40 -18.11 0.39 3.37
CA ARG A 40 -17.45 -0.54 2.44
C ARG A 40 -16.41 -1.43 3.13
N LEU A 41 -15.82 -0.99 4.24
CA LEU A 41 -14.89 -1.79 5.04
C LEU A 41 -15.54 -3.07 5.57
N ASN A 42 -16.82 -3.03 5.94
CA ASN A 42 -17.56 -4.20 6.42
C ASN A 42 -17.64 -5.31 5.37
N SER A 43 -17.63 -4.97 4.08
CA SER A 43 -17.66 -5.94 3.00
C SER A 43 -16.38 -6.80 2.94
N LEU A 44 -15.28 -6.33 3.53
CA LEU A 44 -14.01 -7.06 3.54
C LEU A 44 -14.08 -8.36 4.34
N LYS A 45 -14.93 -8.44 5.35
CA LYS A 45 -15.22 -9.69 6.07
C LYS A 45 -15.83 -10.76 5.16
N LYS A 46 -16.51 -10.35 4.10
CA LYS A 46 -17.12 -11.25 3.11
C LYS A 46 -16.20 -11.51 1.90
N ILE A 47 -15.45 -10.49 1.47
CA ILE A 47 -14.62 -10.54 0.26
C ILE A 47 -13.26 -11.17 0.50
N VAL A 48 -12.63 -10.87 1.65
CA VAL A 48 -11.26 -11.30 1.99
C VAL A 48 -11.30 -12.51 2.91
N SER A 49 -11.84 -12.34 4.11
CA SER A 49 -11.95 -13.39 5.13
C SER A 49 -12.95 -12.96 6.20
N LYS A 50 -13.71 -13.91 6.75
CA LYS A 50 -14.59 -13.65 7.90
C LYS A 50 -13.86 -13.04 9.10
N ASP A 51 -12.57 -13.32 9.21
CA ASP A 51 -11.69 -12.87 10.30
C ASP A 51 -10.95 -11.56 9.94
N HIS A 52 -11.35 -10.88 8.84
CA HIS A 52 -10.76 -9.58 8.47
C HIS A 52 -11.06 -8.54 9.53
N LEU A 53 -10.00 -7.92 10.05
CA LEU A 53 -10.09 -6.85 11.04
C LEU A 53 -10.69 -5.58 10.42
N LEU A 54 -11.44 -4.86 11.22
CA LEU A 54 -11.89 -3.49 10.93
C LEU A 54 -10.98 -2.48 11.66
N PRO A 55 -10.98 -1.20 11.27
CA PRO A 55 -10.14 -0.20 11.93
C PRO A 55 -10.31 -0.16 13.45
N ASN A 56 -11.55 -0.34 13.95
CA ASN A 56 -11.82 -0.36 15.39
C ASN A 56 -11.34 -1.62 16.12
N ASP A 57 -11.03 -2.70 15.40
CA ASP A 57 -10.40 -3.89 15.98
C ASP A 57 -8.88 -3.65 16.21
N ILE A 58 -8.29 -2.64 15.53
CA ILE A 58 -6.88 -2.27 15.61
C ILE A 58 -6.67 -1.11 16.58
N LEU A 59 -7.57 -0.13 16.55
CA LEU A 59 -7.58 1.05 17.42
C LEU A 59 -9.03 1.38 17.77
N CYS A 60 -9.43 1.22 19.04
CA CYS A 60 -10.84 1.24 19.47
C CYS A 60 -11.60 2.55 19.16
N ASP A 61 -10.90 3.66 19.04
CA ASP A 61 -11.43 4.99 18.72
C ASP A 61 -11.02 5.46 17.31
N ALA A 62 -10.77 4.54 16.38
CA ALA A 62 -10.34 4.83 15.02
C ALA A 62 -11.26 5.81 14.31
N LYS A 63 -10.67 6.81 13.65
CA LYS A 63 -11.37 7.81 12.82
C LYS A 63 -10.95 7.74 11.36
N SER A 64 -9.67 7.41 11.09
CA SER A 64 -9.14 7.40 9.73
C SER A 64 -8.14 6.26 9.55
N VAL A 65 -8.03 5.80 8.31
CA VAL A 65 -6.95 4.91 7.86
C VAL A 65 -6.12 5.65 6.82
N ILE A 66 -4.81 5.68 7.03
CA ILE A 66 -3.83 6.22 6.10
C ILE A 66 -3.23 5.03 5.36
N CYS A 67 -3.37 5.02 4.03
CA CYS A 67 -2.81 3.99 3.17
C CYS A 67 -1.74 4.60 2.26
N PHE A 68 -0.66 3.90 2.04
CA PHE A 68 0.41 4.36 1.17
C PHE A 68 0.93 3.22 0.29
N PHE A 69 1.34 3.59 -0.91
CA PHE A 69 1.97 2.71 -1.89
C PHE A 69 3.34 3.27 -2.25
N VAL A 70 4.38 2.47 -2.10
CA VAL A 70 5.75 2.83 -2.49
C VAL A 70 6.11 2.04 -3.74
N PRO A 71 6.05 2.69 -4.92
CA PRO A 71 6.34 2.03 -6.19
C PRO A 71 7.85 1.85 -6.37
N PHE A 72 8.24 0.72 -6.95
CA PHE A 72 9.62 0.46 -7.36
C PHE A 72 9.94 1.16 -8.68
N VAL A 73 11.22 1.45 -8.91
CA VAL A 73 11.68 1.86 -10.24
C VAL A 73 11.53 0.70 -11.23
N SER A 74 11.34 1.00 -12.51
CA SER A 74 11.05 -0.01 -13.55
C SER A 74 12.14 -1.07 -13.67
N GLU A 75 13.39 -0.71 -13.44
CA GLU A 75 14.55 -1.59 -13.54
C GLU A 75 14.49 -2.76 -12.53
N ILE A 76 13.84 -2.56 -11.37
CA ILE A 76 13.63 -3.62 -10.38
C ILE A 76 12.66 -4.66 -10.93
N GLY A 77 11.52 -4.22 -11.47
CA GLY A 77 10.55 -5.12 -12.09
C GLY A 77 11.13 -5.87 -13.30
N GLN A 78 11.79 -5.15 -14.19
CA GLN A 78 12.42 -5.71 -15.38
C GLN A 78 13.50 -6.74 -15.07
N SER A 79 14.28 -6.54 -13.99
CA SER A 79 15.31 -7.49 -13.57
C SER A 79 14.77 -8.87 -13.23
N ASN A 80 13.47 -8.99 -12.96
CA ASN A 80 12.81 -10.24 -12.58
C ASN A 80 12.23 -11.03 -13.78
N ILE A 81 12.01 -10.37 -14.92
CA ILE A 81 11.32 -10.95 -16.09
C ILE A 81 12.08 -12.16 -16.67
N PRO A 82 13.42 -12.12 -16.92
CA PRO A 82 14.12 -13.18 -17.62
C PRO A 82 14.41 -14.41 -16.72
N ASN A 83 14.11 -14.35 -15.44
CA ASN A 83 14.58 -15.33 -14.48
C ASN A 83 13.47 -16.29 -14.03
N LYS A 84 13.81 -17.56 -13.79
CA LYS A 84 12.91 -18.54 -13.14
C LYS A 84 12.80 -18.34 -11.63
N ILE A 85 13.79 -17.66 -11.03
CA ILE A 85 13.84 -17.29 -9.60
C ILE A 85 13.97 -15.77 -9.50
N SER A 86 13.67 -15.23 -8.33
CA SER A 86 13.80 -13.79 -8.08
C SER A 86 15.23 -13.30 -8.37
N SER A 87 15.34 -12.17 -9.03
CA SER A 87 16.64 -11.50 -9.19
C SER A 87 17.17 -11.02 -7.84
N GLU A 88 18.48 -10.89 -7.72
CA GLU A 88 19.11 -10.32 -6.53
C GLU A 88 18.61 -8.91 -6.23
N LYS A 89 18.46 -8.08 -7.27
CA LYS A 89 17.89 -6.72 -7.16
C LYS A 89 16.49 -6.74 -6.54
N TRP A 90 15.64 -7.65 -6.98
CA TRP A 90 14.29 -7.82 -6.44
C TRP A 90 14.34 -8.24 -4.96
N ALA A 91 15.15 -9.25 -4.63
CA ALA A 91 15.27 -9.77 -3.26
C ALA A 91 15.77 -8.69 -2.29
N LEU A 92 16.81 -7.94 -2.66
CA LEU A 92 17.34 -6.83 -1.85
C LEU A 92 16.30 -5.71 -1.71
N THR A 93 15.60 -5.36 -2.80
CA THR A 93 14.53 -4.35 -2.78
C THR A 93 13.41 -4.78 -1.84
N TYR A 94 13.01 -6.05 -1.87
CA TYR A 94 11.98 -6.59 -0.97
C TYR A 94 12.36 -6.39 0.51
N ILE A 95 13.57 -6.79 0.90
CA ILE A 95 14.05 -6.66 2.28
C ILE A 95 14.11 -5.18 2.72
N ARG A 96 14.70 -4.32 1.89
CA ARG A 96 14.82 -2.88 2.17
C ARG A 96 13.46 -2.20 2.28
N THR A 97 12.52 -2.58 1.40
CA THR A 97 11.18 -1.99 1.43
C THR A 97 10.41 -2.41 2.66
N ASN A 98 10.58 -3.62 3.19
CA ASN A 98 9.95 -4.01 4.45
C ASN A 98 10.42 -3.10 5.60
N SER A 99 11.72 -2.79 5.67
CA SER A 99 12.28 -1.85 6.65
C SER A 99 11.72 -0.43 6.46
N LEU A 100 11.62 0.03 5.21
CA LEU A 100 11.05 1.33 4.87
C LEU A 100 9.57 1.42 5.30
N MET A 101 8.75 0.37 5.08
CA MET A 101 7.35 0.33 5.53
C MET A 101 7.23 0.52 7.05
N ALA A 102 8.08 -0.17 7.81
CA ALA A 102 8.13 -0.04 9.27
C ALA A 102 8.55 1.39 9.69
N LYS A 103 9.56 1.97 9.02
CA LYS A 103 10.02 3.33 9.26
C LYS A 103 8.91 4.36 9.00
N ILE A 104 8.23 4.29 7.84
CA ILE A 104 7.11 5.18 7.50
C ILE A 104 6.04 5.11 8.60
N SER A 105 5.62 3.90 8.98
CA SER A 105 4.61 3.71 10.03
C SER A 105 5.05 4.30 11.37
N GLY A 106 6.32 4.16 11.75
CA GLY A 106 6.90 4.70 12.98
C GLY A 106 6.99 6.23 12.98
N VAL A 107 7.30 6.84 11.83
CA VAL A 107 7.37 8.30 11.72
C VAL A 107 5.97 8.91 11.78
N ILE A 108 4.97 8.30 11.12
CA ILE A 108 3.56 8.71 11.23
C ILE A 108 3.11 8.64 12.70
N GLU A 109 3.38 7.52 13.38
CA GLU A 109 3.06 7.35 14.81
C GLU A 109 3.69 8.45 15.67
N THR A 110 4.97 8.75 15.43
CA THR A 110 5.68 9.78 16.21
C THR A 110 5.05 11.16 16.05
N VAL A 111 4.68 11.55 14.85
CA VAL A 111 4.04 12.84 14.57
C VAL A 111 2.63 12.90 15.15
N MET A 112 1.85 11.83 14.99
CA MET A 112 0.50 11.75 15.55
C MET A 112 0.51 11.81 17.08
N ASN A 113 1.40 11.05 17.73
CA ASN A 113 1.51 11.04 19.19
C ASN A 113 1.91 12.41 19.74
N LYS A 114 2.81 13.15 19.05
CA LYS A 114 3.16 14.54 19.43
C LYS A 114 1.96 15.49 19.35
N SER A 115 1.01 15.19 18.48
CA SER A 115 -0.23 15.95 18.32
C SER A 115 -1.38 15.44 19.22
N GLY A 116 -1.12 14.47 20.10
CA GLY A 116 -2.11 13.92 21.04
C GLY A 116 -3.02 12.83 20.43
N TYR A 117 -2.65 12.27 19.28
CA TYR A 117 -3.42 11.21 18.61
C TYR A 117 -2.68 9.89 18.62
N SER A 118 -3.44 8.80 18.66
CA SER A 118 -2.93 7.43 18.68
C SER A 118 -2.88 6.83 17.27
N VAL A 119 -1.96 5.87 17.08
CA VAL A 119 -1.81 5.12 15.81
C VAL A 119 -1.77 3.62 16.08
N GLY A 120 -2.62 2.88 15.41
CA GLY A 120 -2.55 1.42 15.30
C GLY A 120 -1.76 1.04 14.05
N LYS A 121 -0.69 0.28 14.24
CA LYS A 121 0.18 -0.18 13.13
C LYS A 121 -0.13 -1.63 12.76
N ILE A 122 -0.13 -1.89 11.46
CA ILE A 122 -0.27 -3.22 10.92
C ILE A 122 1.01 -3.54 10.12
N PRO A 123 1.70 -4.64 10.42
CA PRO A 123 2.87 -5.04 9.65
C PRO A 123 2.52 -5.22 8.17
N ALA A 124 3.38 -4.73 7.27
CA ALA A 124 3.21 -4.90 5.83
C ALA A 124 3.53 -6.33 5.36
N THR A 125 4.09 -7.16 6.26
CA THR A 125 4.47 -8.55 6.02
C THR A 125 4.25 -9.38 7.28
N ASP A 126 4.23 -10.71 7.16
CA ASP A 126 4.10 -11.69 8.26
C ASP A 126 2.79 -11.60 9.06
N ASN A 127 1.78 -10.90 8.54
CA ASN A 127 0.46 -10.78 9.14
C ASN A 127 -0.56 -11.74 8.52
N PHE A 128 -0.16 -12.96 8.17
CA PHE A 128 -1.01 -13.96 7.54
C PHE A 128 -0.87 -15.33 8.21
N ASP A 129 -1.91 -16.13 8.15
CA ASP A 129 -1.89 -17.52 8.56
C ASP A 129 -1.04 -18.34 7.60
N GLN A 130 -0.03 -19.05 8.13
CA GLN A 130 0.95 -19.77 7.31
C GLN A 130 0.36 -20.99 6.56
N LYS A 131 -0.80 -21.52 6.98
CA LYS A 131 -1.44 -22.64 6.33
C LYS A 131 -2.38 -22.20 5.22
N THR A 132 -3.21 -21.19 5.49
CA THR A 132 -4.20 -20.67 4.54
C THR A 132 -3.67 -19.56 3.66
N LEU A 133 -2.54 -18.94 4.00
CA LEU A 133 -1.94 -17.75 3.37
C LEU A 133 -2.89 -16.55 3.35
N ILE A 134 -3.88 -16.52 4.23
CA ILE A 134 -4.87 -15.44 4.34
C ILE A 134 -4.41 -14.47 5.44
N SER A 135 -4.35 -13.20 5.11
CA SER A 135 -4.13 -12.11 6.07
C SER A 135 -5.45 -11.65 6.66
N ASN A 136 -5.45 -11.34 7.94
CA ASN A 136 -6.57 -10.70 8.61
C ASN A 136 -6.68 -9.19 8.36
N TRP A 137 -5.73 -8.61 7.59
CA TRP A 137 -5.78 -7.22 7.14
C TRP A 137 -5.24 -7.08 5.72
N SER A 138 -6.08 -6.67 4.79
CA SER A 138 -5.69 -6.55 3.39
C SER A 138 -5.35 -5.13 2.97
N HIS A 139 -4.06 -4.77 3.03
CA HIS A 139 -3.58 -3.47 2.54
C HIS A 139 -4.03 -3.15 1.10
N ARG A 140 -4.18 -4.18 0.23
CA ARG A 140 -4.66 -3.99 -1.15
C ARG A 140 -6.09 -3.48 -1.23
N HIS A 141 -6.98 -4.06 -0.40
CA HIS A 141 -8.37 -3.63 -0.37
C HIS A 141 -8.51 -2.26 0.30
N ILE A 142 -7.73 -1.97 1.35
CA ILE A 142 -7.67 -0.63 1.95
C ILE A 142 -7.21 0.40 0.91
N ALA A 143 -6.17 0.09 0.13
CA ALA A 143 -5.69 0.96 -0.94
C ALA A 143 -6.73 1.17 -2.05
N TYR A 144 -7.49 0.13 -2.42
CA TYR A 144 -8.62 0.26 -3.34
C TYR A 144 -9.69 1.20 -2.80
N LEU A 145 -10.11 1.00 -1.55
CA LEU A 145 -11.14 1.82 -0.91
C LEU A 145 -10.70 3.27 -0.70
N SER A 146 -9.40 3.51 -0.50
CA SER A 146 -8.82 4.86 -0.42
C SER A 146 -8.64 5.54 -1.79
N GLY A 147 -8.97 4.85 -2.90
CA GLY A 147 -8.89 5.38 -4.26
C GLY A 147 -7.48 5.38 -4.88
N LEU A 148 -6.51 4.68 -4.28
CA LEU A 148 -5.15 4.60 -4.81
C LEU A 148 -5.05 3.78 -6.09
N GLY A 149 -5.97 2.85 -6.33
CA GLY A 149 -5.91 1.98 -7.49
C GLY A 149 -7.20 1.23 -7.78
N SER A 150 -7.18 0.41 -8.82
CA SER A 150 -8.24 -0.55 -9.16
C SER A 150 -7.66 -1.95 -9.30
N PHE A 151 -8.46 -2.99 -8.99
CA PHE A 151 -8.02 -4.36 -9.14
C PHE A 151 -7.99 -4.79 -10.61
N GLY A 152 -6.84 -5.30 -11.05
CA GLY A 152 -6.73 -5.98 -12.33
C GLY A 152 -7.41 -7.34 -12.33
N ILE A 153 -7.54 -7.96 -13.53
CA ILE A 153 -8.03 -9.35 -13.67
C ILE A 153 -7.12 -10.38 -13.00
N ASN A 154 -5.85 -10.03 -12.81
CA ASN A 154 -4.83 -10.83 -12.11
C ASN A 154 -4.86 -10.61 -10.57
N ASN A 155 -5.85 -9.93 -10.05
CA ASN A 155 -6.02 -9.60 -8.64
C ASN A 155 -4.89 -8.72 -8.04
N MET A 156 -4.07 -8.07 -8.89
CA MET A 156 -3.13 -7.04 -8.45
C MET A 156 -3.83 -5.68 -8.39
N LEU A 157 -3.44 -4.84 -7.43
CA LEU A 157 -3.89 -3.45 -7.39
C LEU A 157 -3.03 -2.63 -8.34
N ILE A 158 -3.66 -2.05 -9.36
CA ILE A 158 -3.02 -1.18 -10.35
C ILE A 158 -3.26 0.26 -9.93
N THR A 159 -2.19 0.98 -9.63
CA THR A 159 -2.19 2.41 -9.27
C THR A 159 -1.79 3.26 -10.47
N ASP A 160 -1.81 4.59 -10.34
CA ASP A 160 -1.28 5.50 -11.36
C ASP A 160 0.25 5.37 -11.54
N SER A 161 0.93 4.72 -10.57
CA SER A 161 2.35 4.36 -10.64
C SER A 161 2.56 2.86 -10.98
N GLY A 162 1.56 2.17 -11.50
CA GLY A 162 1.61 0.74 -11.80
C GLY A 162 1.32 -0.12 -10.56
N CYS A 163 1.70 -1.41 -10.63
CA CYS A 163 1.44 -2.39 -9.56
C CYS A 163 2.71 -2.92 -8.89
N CYS A 164 3.90 -2.56 -9.40
CA CYS A 164 5.18 -3.00 -8.87
C CYS A 164 5.62 -2.09 -7.72
N GLY A 165 5.45 -2.55 -6.49
CA GLY A 165 5.73 -1.79 -5.26
C GLY A 165 5.18 -2.46 -4.01
N ARG A 166 5.17 -1.72 -2.91
CA ARG A 166 4.69 -2.21 -1.62
C ARG A 166 3.59 -1.32 -1.06
N LEU A 167 2.58 -1.93 -0.50
CA LEU A 167 1.48 -1.26 0.20
C LEU A 167 1.70 -1.34 1.71
N GLY A 168 1.35 -0.26 2.40
CA GLY A 168 1.25 -0.20 3.85
C GLY A 168 0.03 0.61 4.27
N SER A 169 -0.38 0.47 5.51
CA SER A 169 -1.40 1.33 6.11
C SER A 169 -1.27 1.39 7.61
N VAL A 170 -1.77 2.47 8.19
CA VAL A 170 -1.92 2.68 9.62
C VAL A 170 -3.31 3.21 9.93
N VAL A 171 -3.79 2.91 11.12
CA VAL A 171 -5.08 3.40 11.63
C VAL A 171 -4.81 4.51 12.64
N THR A 172 -5.60 5.58 12.66
CA THR A 172 -5.46 6.66 13.63
C THR A 172 -6.81 7.15 14.14
N ASN A 173 -6.84 7.67 15.35
CA ASN A 173 -7.99 8.37 15.90
C ASN A 173 -8.05 9.86 15.51
N TYR A 174 -7.12 10.34 14.67
CA TYR A 174 -7.20 11.66 14.08
C TYR A 174 -8.28 11.69 12.99
N PRO A 175 -9.27 12.61 13.05
CA PRO A 175 -10.29 12.74 12.02
C PRO A 175 -9.73 13.51 10.81
N LEU A 176 -9.31 12.77 9.79
CA LEU A 176 -8.89 13.36 8.51
C LEU A 176 -10.12 13.71 7.66
N GLU A 177 -10.13 14.90 7.07
CA GLU A 177 -11.10 15.21 6.02
C GLU A 177 -10.83 14.34 4.79
N ILE A 178 -11.79 13.47 4.46
CA ILE A 178 -11.65 12.52 3.37
C ILE A 178 -12.58 12.91 2.24
N MET A 179 -11.99 13.33 1.13
CA MET A 179 -12.72 13.41 -0.12
C MET A 179 -12.71 12.05 -0.79
N VAL A 180 -13.90 11.50 -1.04
CA VAL A 180 -14.06 10.23 -1.77
C VAL A 180 -13.52 10.43 -3.18
N LYS A 181 -12.35 9.88 -3.46
CA LYS A 181 -11.83 9.83 -4.83
C LYS A 181 -12.62 8.77 -5.61
N SER A 182 -13.18 9.16 -6.76
CA SER A 182 -13.75 8.22 -7.71
C SER A 182 -12.69 7.22 -8.16
N SER A 183 -12.96 5.92 -8.02
CA SER A 183 -12.06 4.88 -8.50
C SER A 183 -12.12 4.81 -10.02
N ARG A 184 -11.11 5.38 -10.69
CA ARG A 184 -10.91 5.16 -12.12
C ARG A 184 -10.46 3.71 -12.36
N GLU A 185 -11.08 3.03 -13.34
CA GLU A 185 -10.59 1.72 -13.77
C GLU A 185 -9.22 1.88 -14.47
N ARG A 186 -8.24 1.08 -14.06
CA ARG A 186 -6.86 1.13 -14.57
C ARG A 186 -6.46 -0.15 -15.31
N CYS A 187 -7.25 -1.20 -15.21
CA CYS A 187 -6.98 -2.45 -15.89
C CYS A 187 -7.30 -2.36 -17.38
N ILE A 188 -6.30 -2.41 -18.23
CA ILE A 188 -6.45 -2.32 -19.68
C ILE A 188 -7.38 -3.40 -20.22
N ASN A 189 -7.33 -4.63 -19.66
CA ASN A 189 -8.24 -5.69 -20.06
C ASN A 189 -9.71 -5.33 -19.78
N LYS A 190 -10.00 -4.78 -18.62
CA LYS A 190 -11.37 -4.36 -18.24
C LYS A 190 -11.85 -3.16 -19.06
N ILE A 191 -10.92 -2.28 -19.50
CA ILE A 191 -11.25 -1.09 -20.29
C ILE A 191 -11.56 -1.46 -21.73
N ASN A 192 -10.75 -2.33 -22.37
CA ASN A 192 -10.82 -2.58 -23.82
C ASN A 192 -10.53 -4.02 -24.26
N GLY A 193 -10.38 -4.96 -23.35
CA GLY A 193 -10.17 -6.38 -23.66
C GLY A 193 -8.80 -6.75 -24.24
N LYS A 194 -7.88 -5.81 -24.39
CA LYS A 194 -6.64 -6.00 -25.19
C LYS A 194 -5.44 -6.56 -24.40
N CYS A 195 -5.49 -6.61 -23.08
CA CYS A 195 -4.35 -6.99 -22.24
C CYS A 195 -3.91 -8.46 -22.42
N GLY A 196 -4.75 -9.37 -22.90
CA GLY A 196 -4.38 -10.78 -23.15
C GLY A 196 -3.62 -11.01 -24.44
N ILE A 197 -3.49 -10.00 -25.30
CA ILE A 197 -2.90 -10.11 -26.65
C ILE A 197 -1.43 -9.67 -26.66
N SER A 198 -1.01 -8.81 -25.75
CA SER A 198 0.40 -8.39 -25.62
C SER A 198 0.95 -8.80 -24.27
N LEU A 199 1.32 -10.05 -24.15
CA LEU A 199 2.04 -10.61 -22.98
C LEU A 199 3.44 -10.03 -22.76
N VAL A 200 3.84 -8.99 -23.51
CA VAL A 200 5.22 -8.51 -23.59
C VAL A 200 5.45 -7.18 -22.87
N SER A 201 4.42 -6.43 -22.53
CA SER A 201 4.52 -5.22 -21.71
C SER A 201 3.72 -5.42 -20.45
N GLY A 202 4.39 -5.82 -19.38
CA GLY A 202 3.76 -6.10 -18.09
C GLY A 202 2.92 -4.94 -17.56
N CYS A 203 1.82 -5.28 -16.89
CA CYS A 203 1.07 -4.36 -16.04
C CYS A 203 1.92 -3.90 -14.87
#